data_24a7e3637a0889cb621eed87c8f45cf6
#
_entry.id   24a7e3637a0889cb621eed87c8f45cf6
#
_cell.length_a   1.000
_cell.length_b   1.000
_cell.length_c   1.000
_cell.angle_alpha   90.00
_cell.angle_beta   90.00
_cell.angle_gamma   90.00
#
_symmetry.space_group_name_H-M   'P 1'
#
loop_
_entity.id
_entity.type
_entity.pdbx_description
1 polymer ?
#
loop_
_entity_poly.entity_id
_entity_poly.type
_entity_poly.pdbx_seq_one_letter_code
_entity_poly.pdbx_strand_id
1 'polypeptide(L)'
;MKLLIATHNNKKKVELQRILSPLGIEVVTAEDIGCKLRDVEETGTTFEENAKLKAVAGCEDSGIACIADDSGLCVDFLNGEPGVYSARYSGVHGDDEANIDKLLKNLENVPKEKRTARFVCAACCAFSEGKTITVRGECEGEILTERHGNGGFGYDPIFMANGKPFGEITSEEKDAMSHRGKALRLMSGQLKNIITE
;
A
#
# COMPACT_ATOMS: atom_id res chain seq x y z
N MET A 1 4.99 7.91 20.46
CA MET A 1 4.50 6.51 20.41
C MET A 1 5.40 5.74 19.48
N LYS A 2 5.84 4.54 19.91
CA LYS A 2 6.61 3.62 19.07
C LYS A 2 5.66 2.72 18.28
N LEU A 3 5.87 2.60 16.98
CA LEU A 3 4.99 1.88 16.06
C LEU A 3 5.82 0.92 15.20
N LEU A 4 5.55 -0.37 15.29
CA LEU A 4 6.17 -1.38 14.44
C LEU A 4 5.54 -1.36 13.04
N ILE A 5 6.36 -1.43 12.00
CA ILE A 5 5.88 -1.69 10.64
C ILE A 5 5.95 -3.19 10.36
N ALA A 6 4.78 -3.82 10.16
CA ALA A 6 4.69 -5.23 9.77
C ALA A 6 4.59 -5.35 8.24
N THR A 7 5.73 -5.35 7.57
CA THR A 7 5.82 -5.67 6.13
C THR A 7 7.18 -6.28 5.80
N HIS A 8 7.19 -7.27 4.93
CA HIS A 8 8.40 -7.84 4.34
C HIS A 8 8.86 -7.09 3.08
N ASN A 9 8.05 -6.15 2.58
CA ASN A 9 8.37 -5.36 1.39
C ASN A 9 9.21 -4.14 1.77
N ASN A 10 10.50 -4.16 1.43
CA ASN A 10 11.44 -3.08 1.73
C ASN A 10 11.05 -1.74 1.10
N LYS A 11 10.46 -1.73 -0.10
CA LYS A 11 9.99 -0.49 -0.75
C LYS A 11 8.85 0.14 0.05
N LYS A 12 7.91 -0.67 0.54
CA LYS A 12 6.85 -0.21 1.44
C LYS A 12 7.41 0.29 2.78
N LYS A 13 8.37 -0.40 3.40
CA LYS A 13 9.02 0.05 4.65
C LYS A 13 9.56 1.48 4.50
N VAL A 14 10.31 1.74 3.44
CA VAL A 14 10.89 3.06 3.16
C VAL A 14 9.81 4.13 2.99
N GLU A 15 8.74 3.84 2.25
CA GLU A 15 7.60 4.77 2.10
C GLU A 15 6.91 5.04 3.45
N LEU A 16 6.59 4.01 4.23
CA LEU A 16 5.94 4.19 5.53
C LEU A 16 6.80 5.03 6.49
N GLN A 17 8.11 4.74 6.57
CA GLN A 17 9.03 5.52 7.41
C GLN A 17 9.09 6.98 6.97
N ARG A 18 9.23 7.24 5.65
CA ARG A 18 9.31 8.59 5.10
C ARG A 18 8.04 9.41 5.39
N ILE A 19 6.85 8.79 5.31
CA ILE A 19 5.57 9.48 5.53
C ILE A 19 5.26 9.64 7.02
N LEU A 20 5.52 8.64 7.86
CA LEU A 20 5.13 8.65 9.27
C LEU A 20 6.10 9.42 10.18
N SER A 21 7.40 9.38 9.91
CA SER A 21 8.40 10.05 10.76
C SER A 21 8.19 11.56 10.88
N PRO A 22 7.91 12.33 9.80
CA PRO A 22 7.60 13.76 9.91
C PRO A 22 6.32 14.05 10.70
N LEU A 23 5.44 13.05 10.87
CA LEU A 23 4.20 13.18 11.63
C LEU A 23 4.38 12.96 13.15
N GLY A 24 5.63 12.78 13.60
CA GLY A 24 5.99 12.63 15.02
C GLY A 24 5.75 11.20 15.55
N ILE A 25 5.67 10.20 14.68
CA ILE A 25 5.55 8.79 15.06
C ILE A 25 6.93 8.15 14.97
N GLU A 26 7.40 7.57 16.06
CA GLU A 26 8.64 6.77 16.07
C GLU A 26 8.36 5.41 15.40
N VAL A 27 8.89 5.23 14.21
CA VAL A 27 8.69 4.04 13.41
C VAL A 27 9.86 3.09 13.58
N VAL A 28 9.56 1.82 13.86
CA VAL A 28 10.58 0.76 14.00
C VAL A 28 10.25 -0.42 13.08
N THR A 29 11.28 -1.15 12.69
CA THR A 29 11.14 -2.43 11.98
C THR A 29 11.28 -3.59 12.95
N ALA A 30 10.94 -4.80 12.51
CA ALA A 30 11.14 -6.01 13.28
C ALA A 30 12.62 -6.25 13.62
N GLU A 31 13.51 -5.87 12.69
CA GLU A 31 14.97 -5.96 12.88
C GLU A 31 15.46 -5.00 13.98
N ASP A 32 14.93 -3.77 14.03
CA ASP A 32 15.32 -2.76 15.03
C ASP A 32 15.01 -3.20 16.47
N ILE A 33 14.02 -4.07 16.65
CA ILE A 33 13.59 -4.55 17.96
C ILE A 33 13.94 -6.03 18.21
N GLY A 34 14.66 -6.66 17.28
CA GLY A 34 15.05 -8.08 17.38
C GLY A 34 13.86 -9.04 17.37
N CYS A 35 12.74 -8.65 16.78
CA CYS A 35 11.52 -9.46 16.67
C CYS A 35 11.49 -10.21 15.35
N LYS A 36 10.98 -11.44 15.36
CA LYS A 36 10.71 -12.22 14.16
C LYS A 36 9.20 -12.23 13.92
N LEU A 37 8.76 -11.59 12.86
CA LEU A 37 7.37 -11.63 12.45
C LEU A 37 7.06 -12.95 11.71
N ARG A 38 5.91 -13.55 12.03
CA ARG A 38 5.38 -14.69 11.27
C ARG A 38 4.96 -14.25 9.86
N ASP A 39 4.98 -15.19 8.91
CA ASP A 39 4.32 -14.99 7.63
C ASP A 39 2.81 -15.08 7.82
N VAL A 40 2.09 -14.07 7.33
CA VAL A 40 0.64 -14.00 7.40
C VAL A 40 0.05 -14.31 6.03
N GLU A 41 -0.74 -15.35 5.95
CA GLU A 41 -1.51 -15.65 4.75
C GLU A 41 -2.62 -14.60 4.57
N GLU A 42 -2.62 -13.92 3.44
CA GLU A 42 -3.63 -12.92 3.08
C GLU A 42 -4.89 -13.61 2.56
N THR A 43 -5.74 -14.06 3.49
CA THR A 43 -6.99 -14.78 3.20
C THR A 43 -8.19 -13.85 3.06
N GLY A 44 -8.02 -12.55 3.32
CA GLY A 44 -9.07 -11.55 3.20
C GLY A 44 -9.49 -11.31 1.75
N THR A 45 -10.73 -10.93 1.57
CA THR A 45 -11.32 -10.56 0.28
C THR A 45 -11.23 -9.07 0.01
N THR A 46 -10.85 -8.28 1.02
CA THR A 46 -10.67 -6.83 0.96
C THR A 46 -9.27 -6.42 1.44
N PHE A 47 -8.83 -5.24 1.02
CA PHE A 47 -7.57 -4.67 1.49
C PHE A 47 -7.58 -4.43 3.00
N GLU A 48 -8.73 -4.03 3.55
CA GLU A 48 -8.93 -3.79 4.98
C GLU A 48 -8.75 -5.05 5.81
N GLU A 49 -9.32 -6.18 5.35
CA GLU A 49 -9.17 -7.48 6.01
C GLU A 49 -7.71 -7.92 6.03
N ASN A 50 -7.02 -7.85 4.90
CA ASN A 50 -5.61 -8.26 4.80
C ASN A 50 -4.69 -7.33 5.62
N ALA A 51 -4.91 -6.03 5.59
CA ALA A 51 -4.15 -5.09 6.43
C ALA A 51 -4.34 -5.40 7.91
N LYS A 52 -5.57 -5.70 8.33
CA LYS A 52 -5.89 -6.05 9.73
C LYS A 52 -5.23 -7.37 10.14
N LEU A 53 -5.29 -8.42 9.32
CA LEU A 53 -4.61 -9.69 9.60
C LEU A 53 -3.12 -9.49 9.88
N LYS A 54 -2.43 -8.73 9.03
CA LYS A 54 -1.00 -8.42 9.18
C LYS A 54 -0.69 -7.58 10.41
N ALA A 55 -1.50 -6.54 10.67
CA ALA A 55 -1.28 -5.65 11.82
C ALA A 55 -1.49 -6.37 13.16
N VAL A 56 -2.54 -7.18 13.27
CA VAL A 56 -2.83 -7.97 14.47
C VAL A 56 -1.71 -8.98 14.74
N ALA A 57 -1.30 -9.75 13.71
CA ALA A 57 -0.22 -10.71 13.84
C ALA A 57 1.10 -10.03 14.27
N GLY A 58 1.45 -8.89 13.65
CA GLY A 58 2.66 -8.15 14.02
C GLY A 58 2.61 -7.58 15.43
N CYS A 59 1.43 -7.15 15.91
CA CYS A 59 1.22 -6.70 17.28
C CYS A 59 1.37 -7.85 18.29
N GLU A 60 0.79 -9.02 17.99
CA GLU A 60 0.92 -10.22 18.82
C GLU A 60 2.37 -10.71 18.90
N ASP A 61 3.08 -10.73 17.77
CA ASP A 61 4.47 -11.22 17.71
C ASP A 61 5.45 -10.29 18.46
N SER A 62 5.21 -8.97 18.41
CA SER A 62 6.13 -7.97 18.95
C SER A 62 5.76 -7.44 20.33
N GLY A 63 4.50 -7.56 20.74
CA GLY A 63 3.96 -6.97 21.97
C GLY A 63 3.84 -5.44 21.96
N ILE A 64 4.08 -4.77 20.81
CA ILE A 64 3.92 -3.31 20.67
C ILE A 64 2.91 -2.98 19.58
N ALA A 65 2.39 -1.74 19.58
CA ALA A 65 1.48 -1.30 18.53
C ALA A 65 2.11 -1.48 17.15
N CYS A 66 1.32 -2.04 16.22
CA CYS A 66 1.81 -2.44 14.92
C CYS A 66 0.94 -1.88 13.80
N ILE A 67 1.57 -1.33 12.76
CA ILE A 67 0.91 -0.91 11.55
C ILE A 67 1.27 -1.83 10.38
N ALA A 68 0.25 -2.21 9.62
CA ALA A 68 0.41 -2.90 8.34
C ALA A 68 -0.49 -2.26 7.30
N ASP A 69 -0.09 -2.36 6.03
CA ASP A 69 -0.93 -1.97 4.91
C ASP A 69 -1.19 -3.14 3.96
N ASP A 70 -2.32 -3.10 3.31
CA ASP A 70 -2.58 -3.84 2.09
C ASP A 70 -2.98 -2.88 0.98
N SER A 71 -2.41 -3.06 -0.21
CA SER A 71 -2.54 -2.10 -1.30
C SER A 71 -2.53 -2.79 -2.63
N GLY A 72 -3.30 -2.24 -3.56
CA GLY A 72 -3.34 -2.75 -4.92
C GLY A 72 -3.92 -1.75 -5.91
N LEU A 73 -3.89 -2.15 -7.14
CA LEU A 73 -4.46 -1.44 -8.28
C LEU A 73 -5.81 -2.04 -8.62
N CYS A 74 -6.82 -1.20 -8.78
CA CYS A 74 -8.16 -1.59 -9.25
C CYS A 74 -8.43 -0.91 -10.57
N VAL A 75 -8.71 -1.68 -11.63
CA VAL A 75 -8.99 -1.18 -12.98
C VAL A 75 -10.48 -1.38 -13.28
N ASP A 76 -11.18 -0.30 -13.63
CA ASP A 76 -12.63 -0.32 -13.78
C ASP A 76 -13.08 -1.24 -14.93
N PHE A 77 -12.40 -1.21 -16.07
CA PHE A 77 -12.69 -2.07 -17.21
C PHE A 77 -12.56 -3.56 -16.89
N LEU A 78 -11.72 -3.91 -15.92
CA LEU A 78 -11.48 -5.28 -15.45
C LEU A 78 -12.28 -5.61 -14.18
N ASN A 79 -13.36 -4.89 -13.91
CA ASN A 79 -14.23 -5.08 -12.74
C ASN A 79 -13.46 -5.04 -11.40
N GLY A 80 -12.43 -4.20 -11.32
CA GLY A 80 -11.59 -4.02 -10.13
C GLY A 80 -10.35 -4.92 -10.06
N GLU A 81 -10.13 -5.81 -11.03
CA GLU A 81 -8.86 -6.53 -11.10
C GLU A 81 -7.68 -5.59 -11.40
N PRO A 82 -6.46 -5.91 -10.92
CA PRO A 82 -6.07 -7.06 -10.10
C PRO A 82 -6.50 -7.02 -8.63
N GLY A 83 -6.88 -5.87 -8.06
CA GLY A 83 -7.38 -5.76 -6.69
C GLY A 83 -6.41 -6.30 -5.64
N VAL A 84 -6.89 -7.11 -4.71
CA VAL A 84 -6.06 -7.76 -3.65
C VAL A 84 -5.01 -8.72 -4.20
N TYR A 85 -5.09 -9.09 -5.47
CA TYR A 85 -4.12 -9.95 -6.14
C TYR A 85 -3.00 -9.18 -6.85
N SER A 86 -2.91 -7.85 -6.66
CA SER A 86 -1.99 -6.98 -7.40
C SER A 86 -0.53 -7.47 -7.38
N ALA A 87 -0.03 -7.91 -6.23
CA ALA A 87 1.35 -8.36 -6.09
C ALA A 87 1.64 -9.72 -6.76
N ARG A 88 0.60 -10.48 -7.11
CA ARG A 88 0.70 -11.83 -7.69
C ARG A 88 -0.20 -12.03 -8.92
N TYR A 89 -0.52 -10.95 -9.62
CA TYR A 89 -1.48 -10.97 -10.74
C TYR A 89 -1.03 -11.87 -11.88
N SER A 90 0.26 -11.92 -12.18
CA SER A 90 0.84 -12.83 -13.18
C SER A 90 0.90 -14.30 -12.73
N GLY A 91 0.72 -14.56 -11.42
CA GLY A 91 0.88 -15.87 -10.80
C GLY A 91 2.15 -15.99 -9.95
N VAL A 92 3.12 -15.10 -10.12
CA VAL A 92 4.36 -15.06 -9.33
C VAL A 92 4.32 -13.84 -8.42
N HIS A 93 4.52 -14.05 -7.11
CA HIS A 93 4.51 -12.96 -6.14
C HIS A 93 5.73 -12.04 -6.31
N GLY A 94 5.49 -10.75 -6.44
CA GLY A 94 6.54 -9.71 -6.51
C GLY A 94 7.22 -9.56 -7.88
N ASP A 95 6.74 -10.24 -8.91
CA ASP A 95 7.21 -10.03 -10.28
C ASP A 95 6.45 -8.84 -10.91
N ASP A 96 6.95 -7.62 -10.63
CA ASP A 96 6.33 -6.38 -11.08
C ASP A 96 6.23 -6.32 -12.61
N GLU A 97 7.26 -6.78 -13.34
CA GLU A 97 7.29 -6.74 -14.81
C GLU A 97 6.25 -7.68 -15.43
N ALA A 98 6.18 -8.92 -14.96
CA ALA A 98 5.17 -9.86 -15.45
C ALA A 98 3.74 -9.41 -15.11
N ASN A 99 3.54 -8.77 -13.94
CA ASN A 99 2.26 -8.22 -13.55
C ASN A 99 1.82 -7.06 -14.48
N ILE A 100 2.77 -6.16 -14.83
CA ILE A 100 2.54 -5.07 -15.78
C ILE A 100 2.21 -5.62 -17.16
N ASP A 101 3.01 -6.58 -17.67
CA ASP A 101 2.80 -7.17 -19.00
C ASP A 101 1.43 -7.83 -19.11
N LYS A 102 1.02 -8.58 -18.09
CA LYS A 102 -0.32 -9.18 -18.05
C LYS A 102 -1.41 -8.12 -18.08
N LEU A 103 -1.25 -7.05 -17.29
CA LEU A 103 -2.26 -5.99 -17.24
C LEU A 103 -2.37 -5.25 -18.58
N LEU A 104 -1.25 -4.88 -19.20
CA LEU A 104 -1.23 -4.21 -20.50
C LEU A 104 -1.87 -5.10 -21.58
N LYS A 105 -1.59 -6.40 -21.55
CA LYS A 105 -2.21 -7.37 -22.48
C LYS A 105 -3.73 -7.46 -22.28
N ASN A 106 -4.21 -7.48 -21.05
CA ASN A 106 -5.65 -7.53 -20.75
C ASN A 106 -6.38 -6.23 -21.14
N LEU A 107 -5.63 -5.13 -21.26
CA LEU A 107 -6.14 -3.83 -21.71
C LEU A 107 -5.80 -3.54 -23.19
N GLU A 108 -5.30 -4.52 -23.95
CA GLU A 108 -5.04 -4.36 -25.37
C GLU A 108 -6.33 -3.99 -26.10
N ASN A 109 -6.26 -2.98 -26.98
CA ASN A 109 -7.40 -2.42 -27.72
C ASN A 109 -8.50 -1.77 -26.84
N VAL A 110 -8.31 -1.62 -25.53
CA VAL A 110 -9.22 -0.84 -24.68
C VAL A 110 -8.95 0.65 -24.89
N PRO A 111 -9.96 1.44 -25.31
CA PRO A 111 -9.78 2.86 -25.56
C PRO A 111 -9.44 3.61 -24.26
N LYS A 112 -8.74 4.76 -24.41
CA LYS A 112 -8.18 5.52 -23.29
C LYS A 112 -9.23 5.87 -22.22
N GLU A 113 -10.40 6.31 -22.63
CA GLU A 113 -11.49 6.73 -21.74
C GLU A 113 -12.09 5.59 -20.89
N LYS A 114 -11.73 4.34 -21.19
CA LYS A 114 -12.14 3.14 -20.43
C LYS A 114 -11.01 2.54 -19.59
N ARG A 115 -9.86 3.19 -19.54
CA ARG A 115 -8.68 2.71 -18.78
C ARG A 115 -8.60 3.34 -17.40
N THR A 116 -9.72 3.86 -16.88
CA THR A 116 -9.78 4.41 -15.52
C THR A 116 -9.43 3.36 -14.48
N ALA A 117 -8.67 3.78 -13.49
CA ALA A 117 -8.18 2.92 -12.44
C ALA A 117 -7.93 3.72 -11.17
N ARG A 118 -7.77 3.03 -10.06
CA ARG A 118 -7.32 3.63 -8.80
C ARG A 118 -6.35 2.73 -8.08
N PHE A 119 -5.33 3.32 -7.49
CA PHE A 119 -4.60 2.67 -6.43
C PHE A 119 -5.37 2.80 -5.11
N VAL A 120 -5.40 1.70 -4.36
CA VAL A 120 -6.03 1.61 -3.03
C VAL A 120 -4.98 1.22 -2.01
N CYS A 121 -5.04 1.83 -0.83
CA CYS A 121 -4.27 1.42 0.34
C CYS A 121 -5.21 1.39 1.55
N ALA A 122 -5.38 0.23 2.15
CA ALA A 122 -5.90 0.11 3.50
C ALA A 122 -4.73 0.00 4.47
N ALA A 123 -4.70 0.83 5.50
CA ALA A 123 -3.73 0.75 6.58
C ALA A 123 -4.46 0.44 7.89
N CYS A 124 -3.97 -0.56 8.62
CA CYS A 124 -4.50 -0.95 9.91
C CYS A 124 -3.42 -0.80 10.98
N CYS A 125 -3.76 -0.16 12.10
CA CYS A 125 -2.97 -0.16 13.32
C CYS A 125 -3.65 -1.05 14.36
N ALA A 126 -2.93 -2.02 14.91
CA ALA A 126 -3.36 -2.89 16.00
C ALA A 126 -2.62 -2.56 17.28
N PHE A 127 -3.32 -2.62 18.40
CA PHE A 127 -2.81 -2.36 19.76
C PHE A 127 -2.92 -3.61 20.61
N SER A 128 -2.03 -3.74 21.61
CA SER A 128 -1.95 -4.91 22.52
C SER A 128 -3.25 -5.22 23.26
N GLU A 129 -4.14 -4.23 23.39
CA GLU A 129 -5.46 -4.35 24.04
C GLU A 129 -6.53 -4.96 23.12
N GLY A 130 -6.14 -5.38 21.91
CA GLY A 130 -7.07 -5.92 20.90
C GLY A 130 -7.81 -4.86 20.08
N LYS A 131 -7.61 -3.57 20.36
CA LYS A 131 -8.16 -2.45 19.57
C LYS A 131 -7.47 -2.38 18.22
N THR A 132 -8.24 -2.10 17.17
CA THR A 132 -7.69 -1.83 15.82
C THR A 132 -8.31 -0.55 15.24
N ILE A 133 -7.51 0.16 14.43
CA ILE A 133 -7.96 1.28 13.63
C ILE A 133 -7.61 0.98 12.20
N THR A 134 -8.58 1.08 11.30
CA THR A 134 -8.36 0.88 9.87
C THR A 134 -8.79 2.12 9.11
N VAL A 135 -7.95 2.57 8.19
CA VAL A 135 -8.21 3.70 7.31
C VAL A 135 -7.96 3.29 5.87
N ARG A 136 -8.58 4.00 4.94
CA ARG A 136 -8.44 3.77 3.50
C ARG A 136 -8.06 5.06 2.79
N GLY A 137 -7.09 4.98 1.87
CA GLY A 137 -6.72 6.03 0.94
C GLY A 137 -6.78 5.54 -0.49
N GLU A 138 -7.23 6.39 -1.40
CA GLU A 138 -7.31 6.09 -2.83
C GLU A 138 -6.65 7.17 -3.66
N CYS A 139 -6.08 6.77 -4.79
CA CYS A 139 -5.55 7.67 -5.80
C CYS A 139 -6.14 7.29 -7.14
N GLU A 140 -7.10 8.09 -7.61
CA GLU A 140 -7.74 7.93 -8.91
C GLU A 140 -6.75 8.29 -10.02
N GLY A 141 -6.84 7.57 -11.14
CA GLY A 141 -5.99 7.77 -12.29
C GLY A 141 -6.41 6.91 -13.49
N GLU A 142 -5.48 6.69 -14.38
CA GLU A 142 -5.68 5.88 -15.58
C GLU A 142 -4.46 5.01 -15.88
N ILE A 143 -4.67 3.89 -16.59
CA ILE A 143 -3.61 3.01 -17.05
C ILE A 143 -3.11 3.48 -18.41
N LEU A 144 -1.83 3.73 -18.50
CA LEU A 144 -1.12 4.08 -19.74
C LEU A 144 -1.04 2.85 -20.68
N THR A 145 -0.76 3.10 -21.95
CA THR A 145 -0.59 2.03 -22.95
C THR A 145 0.79 1.42 -22.97
N GLU A 146 1.75 2.12 -22.39
CA GLU A 146 3.17 1.72 -22.29
C GLU A 146 3.78 2.25 -20.99
N ARG A 147 5.00 1.80 -20.69
CA ARG A 147 5.74 2.22 -19.49
C ARG A 147 6.31 3.62 -19.63
N HIS A 148 6.20 4.42 -18.58
CA HIS A 148 6.76 5.76 -18.45
C HIS A 148 7.60 5.86 -17.18
N GLY A 149 8.89 6.18 -17.34
CA GLY A 149 9.84 6.26 -16.24
C GLY A 149 10.23 4.90 -15.64
N ASN A 150 11.16 4.94 -14.69
CA ASN A 150 11.66 3.77 -13.97
C ASN A 150 11.56 3.96 -12.44
N GLY A 151 10.86 5.01 -11.99
CA GLY A 151 10.67 5.29 -10.57
C GLY A 151 9.59 4.41 -9.93
N GLY A 152 9.62 4.36 -8.60
CA GLY A 152 8.62 3.65 -7.83
C GLY A 152 8.73 2.13 -7.86
N PHE A 153 7.59 1.44 -7.85
CA PHE A 153 7.48 -0.03 -7.89
C PHE A 153 6.07 -0.47 -8.29
N GLY A 154 5.90 -1.77 -8.51
CA GLY A 154 4.61 -2.33 -8.93
C GLY A 154 4.17 -1.71 -10.26
N TYR A 155 2.95 -1.23 -10.30
CA TYR A 155 2.34 -0.66 -11.52
C TYR A 155 2.65 0.83 -11.74
N ASP A 156 3.53 1.46 -10.96
CA ASP A 156 3.87 2.89 -11.10
C ASP A 156 4.25 3.30 -12.53
N PRO A 157 5.03 2.50 -13.29
CA PRO A 157 5.41 2.86 -14.66
C PRO A 157 4.24 2.99 -15.64
N ILE A 158 3.09 2.39 -15.35
CA ILE A 158 1.92 2.39 -16.23
C ILE A 158 0.71 3.11 -15.63
N PHE A 159 0.85 3.76 -14.47
CA PHE A 159 -0.23 4.49 -13.82
C PHE A 159 -0.01 6.00 -13.89
N MET A 160 -1.02 6.72 -14.33
CA MET A 160 -1.00 8.19 -14.39
C MET A 160 -2.09 8.79 -13.50
N ALA A 161 -1.71 9.74 -12.67
CA ALA A 161 -2.64 10.52 -11.87
C ALA A 161 -2.31 12.02 -11.96
N ASN A 162 -3.33 12.87 -12.05
CA ASN A 162 -3.19 14.33 -12.22
C ASN A 162 -2.29 14.72 -13.39
N GLY A 163 -2.34 13.96 -14.49
CA GLY A 163 -1.53 14.20 -15.68
C GLY A 163 -0.04 13.87 -15.55
N LYS A 164 0.37 13.17 -14.48
CA LYS A 164 1.76 12.77 -14.24
C LYS A 164 1.87 11.25 -14.11
N PRO A 165 2.72 10.58 -14.92
CA PRO A 165 3.04 9.17 -14.71
C PRO A 165 3.77 8.95 -13.39
N PHE A 166 3.36 7.94 -12.60
CA PHE A 166 3.98 7.68 -11.29
C PHE A 166 5.44 7.19 -11.40
N GLY A 167 5.81 6.58 -12.52
CA GLY A 167 7.20 6.19 -12.78
C GLY A 167 8.14 7.35 -13.10
N GLU A 168 7.63 8.58 -13.30
CA GLU A 168 8.42 9.77 -13.65
C GLU A 168 8.49 10.83 -12.53
N ILE A 169 7.65 10.71 -11.50
CA ILE A 169 7.61 11.68 -10.39
C ILE A 169 8.56 11.30 -9.26
N THR A 170 8.96 12.28 -8.45
CA THR A 170 9.77 12.02 -7.27
C THR A 170 8.99 11.27 -6.19
N SER A 171 9.71 10.67 -5.25
CA SER A 171 9.09 9.99 -4.11
C SER A 171 8.23 10.93 -3.28
N GLU A 172 8.67 12.17 -3.09
CA GLU A 172 7.98 13.21 -2.33
C GLU A 172 6.69 13.64 -3.03
N GLU A 173 6.73 13.85 -4.36
CA GLU A 173 5.54 14.16 -5.15
C GLU A 173 4.52 13.00 -5.07
N LYS A 174 5.01 11.76 -5.18
CA LYS A 174 4.17 10.57 -5.05
C LYS A 174 3.53 10.48 -3.66
N ASP A 175 4.30 10.66 -2.59
CA ASP A 175 3.77 10.61 -1.22
C ASP A 175 2.69 11.65 -0.95
N ALA A 176 2.82 12.84 -1.55
CA ALA A 176 1.83 13.91 -1.40
C ALA A 176 0.44 13.51 -1.97
N MET A 177 0.41 12.76 -3.07
CA MET A 177 -0.84 12.47 -3.81
C MET A 177 -1.29 11.01 -3.76
N SER A 178 -0.39 10.07 -3.42
CA SER A 178 -0.66 8.64 -3.49
C SER A 178 -1.72 8.14 -2.49
N HIS A 179 -2.28 6.99 -2.81
CA HIS A 179 -3.17 6.21 -1.96
C HIS A 179 -2.57 5.96 -0.57
N ARG A 180 -1.29 5.50 -0.51
CA ARG A 180 -0.60 5.25 0.77
C ARG A 180 -0.36 6.53 1.54
N GLY A 181 0.09 7.60 0.88
CA GLY A 181 0.26 8.89 1.52
C GLY A 181 -1.05 9.41 2.14
N LYS A 182 -2.18 9.28 1.43
CA LYS A 182 -3.50 9.64 1.95
C LYS A 182 -3.90 8.77 3.15
N ALA A 183 -3.78 7.44 3.04
CA ALA A 183 -4.12 6.52 4.13
C ALA A 183 -3.29 6.80 5.39
N LEU A 184 -1.97 6.99 5.26
CA LEU A 184 -1.09 7.22 6.40
C LEU A 184 -1.29 8.59 7.06
N ARG A 185 -1.65 9.63 6.31
CA ARG A 185 -2.06 10.92 6.92
C ARG A 185 -3.35 10.79 7.71
N LEU A 186 -4.35 10.05 7.21
CA LEU A 186 -5.56 9.73 7.95
C LEU A 186 -5.25 8.94 9.22
N MET A 187 -4.40 7.91 9.12
CA MET A 187 -3.97 7.11 10.26
C MET A 187 -3.29 7.98 11.33
N SER A 188 -2.37 8.86 10.92
CA SER A 188 -1.71 9.79 11.86
C SER A 188 -2.70 10.68 12.62
N GLY A 189 -3.73 11.17 11.94
CA GLY A 189 -4.81 11.94 12.57
C GLY A 189 -5.54 11.11 13.64
N GLN A 190 -5.90 9.86 13.33
CA GLN A 190 -6.55 8.95 14.27
C GLN A 190 -5.66 8.61 15.48
N LEU A 191 -4.36 8.34 15.22
CA LEU A 191 -3.40 8.01 16.28
C LEU A 191 -3.17 9.18 17.24
N LYS A 192 -3.13 10.42 16.76
CA LYS A 192 -3.00 11.61 17.62
C LYS A 192 -4.14 11.75 18.61
N ASN A 193 -5.37 11.45 18.21
CA ASN A 193 -6.54 11.50 19.10
C ASN A 193 -6.43 10.49 20.24
N ILE A 194 -5.84 9.33 20.02
CA ILE A 194 -5.65 8.27 21.04
C ILE A 194 -4.57 8.62 22.04
N ILE A 195 -3.51 9.34 21.62
CA ILE A 195 -2.39 9.71 22.50
C ILE A 195 -2.76 10.88 23.40
N THR A 196 -3.77 11.65 23.06
CA THR A 196 -4.25 12.82 23.82
C THR A 196 -5.39 12.53 24.79
N GLU A 197 -5.97 11.33 24.76
CA GLU A 197 -6.88 10.78 25.76
C GLU A 197 -6.13 10.02 26.87
#